data_862bd8ed0bb35963461e824379457852
#
_entry.id   862bd8ed0bb35963461e824379457852
#
_cell.length_a   1.000
_cell.length_b   1.000
_cell.length_c   1.000
_cell.angle_alpha   90.00
_cell.angle_beta   90.00
_cell.angle_gamma   90.00
#
_symmetry.space_group_name_H-M   'P 1'
#
loop_
_entity.id
_entity.type
_entity.pdbx_description
1 polymer ?
#
loop_
_entity_poly.entity_id
_entity_poly.type
_entity_poly.pdbx_seq_one_letter_code
_entity_poly.pdbx_strand_id
1 'polypeptide(L)'
;MKELSRTVGICGAPFDRTENEMETLVFVLVRMDGRIEGISKARVETDGTDSTEAIIGEIQKKYSERCNYIMIPGITFAGLNICNISEVYSATGIPVLSIMNPCQVGINTEIFPN
;
A
#
# COMPACT_ATOMS: atom_id res chain seq x y z
N MET A 1 17.50 -1.96 23.46
CA MET A 1 17.85 -2.23 22.08
C MET A 1 16.72 -1.85 21.16
N LYS A 2 17.06 -1.28 20.05
CA LYS A 2 16.04 -0.85 19.10
C LYS A 2 15.58 -2.03 18.25
N GLU A 3 14.29 -2.18 18.13
CA GLU A 3 13.75 -3.20 17.25
C GLU A 3 13.94 -2.82 15.80
N LEU A 4 13.99 -3.83 14.95
CA LEU A 4 14.08 -3.57 13.53
C LEU A 4 12.77 -3.00 13.02
N SER A 5 12.86 -2.02 12.13
CA SER A 5 11.68 -1.42 11.55
C SER A 5 10.98 -2.40 10.62
N ARG A 6 9.67 -2.24 10.52
CA ARG A 6 8.84 -3.05 9.64
C ARG A 6 8.07 -2.17 8.69
N THR A 7 7.94 -2.62 7.47
CA THR A 7 7.25 -1.89 6.42
C THR A 7 6.18 -2.79 5.81
N VAL A 8 5.01 -2.22 5.59
CA VAL A 8 3.97 -2.91 4.82
C VAL A 8 4.07 -2.42 3.39
N GLY A 9 4.42 -3.32 2.47
CA GLY A 9 4.38 -3.03 1.05
C GLY A 9 3.03 -3.43 0.50
N ILE A 10 2.45 -2.60 -0.34
CA ILE A 10 1.14 -2.86 -0.93
C ILE A 10 1.28 -2.81 -2.44
N CYS A 11 0.79 -3.84 -3.12
CA CYS A 11 0.78 -3.82 -4.57
C CYS A 11 -0.46 -4.53 -5.08
N GLY A 12 -0.83 -4.22 -6.33
CA GLY A 12 -1.95 -4.88 -6.97
C GLY A 12 -1.50 -6.17 -7.62
N ALA A 13 -2.30 -7.22 -7.47
CA ALA A 13 -2.06 -8.45 -8.18
C ALA A 13 -2.51 -8.27 -9.63
N PRO A 14 -1.92 -9.01 -10.58
CA PRO A 14 -2.37 -8.92 -11.97
C PRO A 14 -3.85 -9.23 -12.08
N PHE A 15 -4.54 -8.53 -12.96
CA PHE A 15 -5.96 -8.73 -13.15
C PHE A 15 -6.30 -8.72 -14.64
N ASP A 16 -7.40 -9.37 -14.96
CA ASP A 16 -7.90 -9.40 -16.33
C ASP A 16 -9.01 -8.37 -16.46
N ARG A 17 -8.75 -7.35 -17.26
CA ARG A 17 -9.69 -6.23 -17.42
C ARG A 17 -10.99 -6.66 -18.08
N THR A 18 -10.99 -7.77 -18.76
CA THR A 18 -12.20 -8.19 -19.46
C THR A 18 -13.17 -8.97 -18.60
N GLU A 19 -12.72 -9.44 -17.45
CA GLU A 19 -13.53 -10.35 -16.65
C GLU A 19 -13.81 -9.88 -15.24
N ASN A 20 -12.90 -9.09 -14.65
CA ASN A 20 -13.00 -8.75 -13.23
C ASN A 20 -13.28 -7.29 -13.01
N GLU A 21 -14.31 -7.05 -12.18
CA GLU A 21 -14.59 -5.71 -11.70
C GLU A 21 -13.86 -5.43 -10.40
N MET A 22 -13.16 -6.41 -9.87
CA MET A 22 -12.42 -6.29 -8.61
C MET A 22 -10.97 -6.73 -8.82
N GLU A 23 -10.08 -6.07 -8.09
CA GLU A 23 -8.67 -6.46 -8.09
C GLU A 23 -8.26 -6.73 -6.67
N THR A 24 -7.29 -7.64 -6.52
CA THR A 24 -6.76 -7.98 -5.20
C THR A 24 -5.53 -7.12 -4.91
N LEU A 25 -5.53 -6.46 -3.77
CA LEU A 25 -4.34 -5.81 -3.25
C LEU A 25 -3.65 -6.77 -2.32
N VAL A 26 -2.33 -6.87 -2.44
CA VAL A 26 -1.51 -7.75 -1.60
C VAL A 26 -0.70 -6.89 -0.65
N PHE A 27 -0.77 -7.22 0.63
CA PHE A 27 -0.04 -6.53 1.69
C PHE A 27 1.03 -7.47 2.21
N VAL A 28 2.27 -6.99 2.25
CA VAL A 28 3.40 -7.80 2.72
C VAL A 28 4.08 -7.05 3.85
N LEU A 29 4.14 -7.66 5.03
CA LEU A 29 4.85 -7.08 6.17
C LEU A 29 6.29 -7.57 6.14
N VAL A 30 7.22 -6.65 5.94
CA VAL A 30 8.64 -6.96 5.78
C VAL A 30 9.44 -6.27 6.87
N ARG A 31 10.29 -7.03 7.56
CA ARG A 31 11.19 -6.46 8.55
C ARG A 31 12.43 -5.91 7.83
N MET A 32 13.09 -4.95 8.47
CA MET A 32 14.23 -4.26 7.86
C MET A 32 15.32 -5.21 7.36
N ASP A 33 15.49 -6.37 7.98
CA ASP A 33 16.50 -7.34 7.56
C ASP A 33 16.04 -8.22 6.40
N GLY A 34 14.88 -7.92 5.83
CA GLY A 34 14.37 -8.64 4.66
C GLY A 34 13.44 -9.78 4.98
N ARG A 35 13.20 -10.07 6.26
CA ARG A 35 12.33 -11.17 6.63
C ARG A 35 10.87 -10.79 6.41
N ILE A 36 10.15 -11.64 5.68
CA ILE A 36 8.71 -11.46 5.49
C ILE A 36 8.00 -12.02 6.72
N GLU A 37 7.21 -11.19 7.36
CA GLU A 37 6.54 -11.58 8.61
C GLU A 37 5.04 -11.73 8.47
N GLY A 38 4.49 -11.37 7.34
CA GLY A 38 3.07 -11.56 7.13
C GLY A 38 2.67 -11.17 5.73
N ILE A 39 1.61 -11.80 5.25
CA ILE A 39 1.03 -11.50 3.95
C ILE A 39 -0.47 -11.53 4.11
N SER A 40 -1.15 -10.54 3.57
CA SER A 40 -2.61 -10.53 3.57
C SER A 40 -3.08 -9.86 2.29
N LYS A 41 -4.40 -9.80 2.11
CA LYS A 41 -4.95 -9.24 0.91
C LYS A 41 -6.29 -8.58 1.17
N ALA A 42 -6.66 -7.65 0.30
CA ALA A 42 -7.95 -7.00 0.29
C ALA A 42 -8.37 -6.82 -1.15
N ARG A 43 -9.64 -6.59 -1.38
CA ARG A 43 -10.16 -6.42 -2.73
C ARG A 43 -10.65 -5.00 -2.92
N VAL A 44 -10.45 -4.47 -4.11
CA VAL A 44 -10.90 -3.13 -4.47
C VAL A 44 -11.55 -3.18 -5.84
N GLU A 45 -12.39 -2.20 -6.11
CA GLU A 45 -13.04 -2.09 -7.42
C GLU A 45 -12.07 -1.63 -8.48
N THR A 46 -12.11 -2.28 -9.63
CA THR A 46 -11.36 -1.82 -10.79
C THR A 46 -11.92 -0.47 -11.21
N ASP A 47 -11.05 0.52 -11.37
CA ASP A 47 -11.43 1.89 -11.70
C ASP A 47 -12.42 2.51 -10.71
N GLY A 48 -12.47 1.97 -9.47
CA GLY A 48 -13.37 2.48 -8.45
C GLY A 48 -12.74 3.56 -7.60
N THR A 49 -13.29 3.76 -6.41
CA THR A 49 -12.83 4.82 -5.52
C THR A 49 -12.60 4.32 -4.10
N ASP A 50 -12.46 3.03 -3.92
CA ASP A 50 -12.42 2.42 -2.59
C ASP A 50 -11.04 1.96 -2.13
N SER A 51 -9.97 2.26 -2.90
CA SER A 51 -8.64 1.78 -2.52
C SER A 51 -8.18 2.40 -1.19
N THR A 52 -8.43 3.69 -0.98
CA THR A 52 -8.02 4.36 0.25
C THR A 52 -8.66 3.68 1.46
N GLU A 53 -9.95 3.46 1.40
CA GLU A 53 -10.67 2.84 2.51
C GLU A 53 -10.24 1.40 2.74
N ALA A 54 -10.02 0.66 1.65
CA ALA A 54 -9.60 -0.73 1.76
C ALA A 54 -8.21 -0.83 2.42
N ILE A 55 -7.30 0.06 2.03
CA ILE A 55 -5.96 0.08 2.61
C ILE A 55 -6.03 0.46 4.08
N ILE A 56 -6.75 1.52 4.42
CA ILE A 56 -6.90 1.93 5.81
C ILE A 56 -7.47 0.79 6.65
N GLY A 57 -8.51 0.15 6.16
CA GLY A 57 -9.16 -0.93 6.88
C GLY A 57 -8.24 -2.10 7.17
N GLU A 58 -7.48 -2.52 6.16
CA GLU A 58 -6.57 -3.65 6.34
C GLU A 58 -5.41 -3.29 7.27
N ILE A 59 -4.86 -2.08 7.14
CA ILE A 59 -3.78 -1.63 8.02
C ILE A 59 -4.26 -1.59 9.47
N GLN A 60 -5.40 -1.00 9.71
CA GLN A 60 -5.92 -0.88 11.07
C GLN A 60 -6.26 -2.23 11.68
N LYS A 61 -6.71 -3.15 10.84
CA LYS A 61 -7.11 -4.47 11.31
C LYS A 61 -5.92 -5.36 11.65
N LYS A 62 -4.85 -5.29 10.87
CA LYS A 62 -3.77 -6.27 10.99
C LYS A 62 -2.39 -5.69 11.27
N TYR A 63 -2.13 -4.44 10.95
CA TYR A 63 -0.76 -3.92 10.97
C TYR A 63 -0.55 -2.68 11.82
N SER A 64 -1.58 -2.13 12.42
CA SER A 64 -1.49 -0.80 13.00
C SER A 64 -0.42 -0.65 14.09
N GLU A 65 -0.14 -1.69 14.85
CA GLU A 65 0.91 -1.63 15.86
C GLU A 65 2.12 -2.47 15.50
N ARG A 66 2.18 -2.92 14.25
CA ARG A 66 3.24 -3.82 13.81
C ARG A 66 4.13 -3.24 12.72
N CYS A 67 3.79 -2.11 12.15
CA CYS A 67 4.61 -1.55 11.09
C CYS A 67 4.92 -0.08 11.36
N ASN A 68 6.05 0.35 10.83
CA ASN A 68 6.54 1.71 10.99
C ASN A 68 6.31 2.55 9.73
N TYR A 69 6.18 1.90 8.58
CA TYR A 69 6.03 2.57 7.30
C TYR A 69 5.11 1.78 6.40
N ILE A 70 4.43 2.49 5.50
CA ILE A 70 3.63 1.89 4.44
C ILE A 70 4.26 2.31 3.12
N MET A 71 4.47 1.37 2.21
CA MET A 71 5.08 1.66 0.93
C MET A 71 4.17 1.20 -0.19
N ILE A 72 3.88 2.09 -1.14
CA ILE A 72 3.03 1.77 -2.28
C ILE A 72 3.70 2.19 -3.58
N PRO A 73 3.46 1.47 -4.69
CA PRO A 73 4.03 1.82 -5.99
C PRO A 73 3.11 2.81 -6.70
N GLY A 74 3.40 4.10 -6.56
CA GLY A 74 2.52 5.11 -7.11
C GLY A 74 1.30 5.33 -6.23
N ILE A 75 0.22 5.79 -6.83
CA ILE A 75 -1.01 6.07 -6.08
C ILE A 75 -2.25 5.46 -6.71
N THR A 76 -2.11 4.76 -7.83
CA THR A 76 -3.27 4.14 -8.47
C THR A 76 -3.21 2.64 -8.37
N PHE A 77 -4.36 2.06 -8.09
CA PHE A 77 -4.54 0.62 -8.04
C PHE A 77 -5.73 0.25 -8.91
N ALA A 78 -5.77 -0.99 -9.35
CA ALA A 78 -6.92 -1.50 -10.10
C ALA A 78 -7.33 -0.50 -11.20
N GLY A 79 -6.39 -0.16 -12.06
CA GLY A 79 -6.64 0.81 -13.12
C GLY A 79 -6.60 2.23 -12.58
N LEU A 80 -7.75 2.86 -12.46
CA LEU A 80 -7.86 4.26 -12.05
C LEU A 80 -8.36 4.44 -10.61
N ASN A 81 -8.22 3.42 -9.77
CA ASN A 81 -8.63 3.52 -8.38
C ASN A 81 -7.52 4.24 -7.61
N ILE A 82 -7.71 5.53 -7.37
CA ILE A 82 -6.68 6.40 -6.81
C ILE A 82 -6.69 6.35 -5.29
N CYS A 83 -5.52 6.14 -4.70
CA CYS A 83 -5.36 6.12 -3.27
C CYS A 83 -4.96 7.51 -2.76
N ASN A 84 -5.67 8.00 -1.76
CA ASN A 84 -5.34 9.26 -1.10
C ASN A 84 -4.38 8.96 0.05
N ILE A 85 -3.08 9.12 -0.20
CA ILE A 85 -2.07 8.74 0.79
C ILE A 85 -2.06 9.66 2.02
N SER A 86 -2.48 10.91 1.87
CA SER A 86 -2.64 11.79 3.03
C SER A 86 -3.70 11.26 3.97
N GLU A 87 -4.78 10.75 3.41
CA GLU A 87 -5.86 10.22 4.22
C GLU A 87 -5.43 8.93 4.92
N VAL A 88 -4.65 8.09 4.24
CA VAL A 88 -4.12 6.88 4.86
C VAL A 88 -3.27 7.26 6.07
N TYR A 89 -2.40 8.26 5.93
CA TYR A 89 -1.60 8.71 7.05
C TYR A 89 -2.47 9.25 8.18
N SER A 90 -3.45 10.10 7.84
CA SER A 90 -4.30 10.70 8.87
C SER A 90 -5.06 9.65 9.68
N ALA A 91 -5.50 8.60 9.00
CA ALA A 91 -6.29 7.55 9.66
C ALA A 91 -5.42 6.58 10.46
N THR A 92 -4.21 6.29 10.00
CA THR A 92 -3.38 5.24 10.61
C THR A 92 -2.25 5.78 11.48
N GLY A 93 -1.83 7.02 11.25
CA GLY A 93 -0.67 7.59 11.93
C GLY A 93 0.65 7.03 11.43
N ILE A 94 0.64 6.28 10.33
CA ILE A 94 1.84 5.62 9.82
C ILE A 94 2.28 6.32 8.54
N PRO A 95 3.55 6.79 8.46
CA PRO A 95 4.05 7.45 7.24
C PRO A 95 3.93 6.56 6.02
N VAL A 96 3.54 7.16 4.90
CA VAL A 96 3.32 6.45 3.65
C VAL A 96 4.32 6.94 2.61
N LEU A 97 5.03 6.01 1.98
CA LEU A 97 5.93 6.32 0.89
C LEU A 97 5.31 5.85 -0.41
N SER A 98 5.19 6.77 -1.36
CA SER A 98 4.72 6.44 -2.70
C SER A 98 5.90 6.47 -3.64
N ILE A 99 6.20 5.34 -4.28
CA ILE A 99 7.37 5.21 -5.14
C ILE A 99 6.92 4.95 -6.57
N MET A 100 7.27 5.88 -7.46
CA MET A 100 6.92 5.73 -8.85
C MET A 100 7.99 4.92 -9.57
N ASN A 101 7.58 4.28 -10.67
CA ASN A 101 8.49 3.46 -11.44
C ASN A 101 9.60 4.33 -12.06
N PRO A 102 10.86 4.10 -11.67
CA PRO A 102 11.96 4.93 -12.18
C PRO A 102 12.23 4.75 -13.66
N CYS A 103 11.75 3.67 -14.25
CA CYS A 103 11.97 3.46 -15.68
C CYS A 103 11.14 4.39 -16.56
N GLN A 104 10.12 4.99 -16.01
CA GLN A 104 9.22 5.85 -16.78
C GLN A 104 9.52 7.32 -16.60
N VAL A 105 9.85 7.74 -15.39
CA VAL A 105 9.99 9.17 -15.11
C VAL A 105 11.23 9.47 -14.29
N GLY A 106 12.16 8.52 -14.21
CA GLY A 106 13.28 8.66 -13.31
C GLY A 106 12.82 8.35 -11.90
N ILE A 107 13.72 8.56 -10.95
CA ILE A 107 13.39 8.26 -9.56
C ILE A 107 12.54 9.38 -9.01
N ASN A 108 11.37 9.04 -8.55
CA ASN A 108 10.43 10.01 -8.00
C ASN A 108 9.78 9.39 -6.78
N THR A 109 10.18 9.86 -5.61
CA THR A 109 9.69 9.34 -4.34
C THR A 109 9.08 10.46 -3.53
N GLU A 110 7.87 10.23 -3.04
CA GLU A 110 7.19 11.19 -2.18
C GLU A 110 6.92 10.54 -0.84
N ILE A 111 7.12 11.30 0.22
CA ILE A 111 6.89 10.84 1.58
C ILE A 111 5.78 11.67 2.20
N PHE A 112 4.77 11.00 2.72
CA PHE A 112 3.62 11.65 3.34
C PHE A 112 3.42 11.15 4.75
N PRO A 113 3.07 12.03 5.66
CA PRO A 113 3.02 13.48 5.50
C PRO A 113 4.41 14.03 5.72
N ASN A 114 4.74 15.14 5.16
CA ASN A 114 5.99 15.80 5.55
C ASN A 114 5.87 17.29 5.35
#